data_9a3d7ddd47e2a7a40f3840ca910ef183
#
_entry.id   9a3d7ddd47e2a7a40f3840ca910ef183
#
_cell.length_a   1.000
_cell.length_b   1.000
_cell.length_c   1.000
_cell.angle_alpha   90.00
_cell.angle_beta   90.00
_cell.angle_gamma   90.00
#
_symmetry.space_group_name_H-M   'P 1'
#
loop_
_entity.id
_entity.type
_entity.pdbx_description
1 polymer ?
#
loop_
_entity_poly.entity_id
_entity_poly.type
_entity_poly.pdbx_seq_one_letter_code
_entity_poly.pdbx_strand_id
1 'polypeptide(L)'
;MPLFRKIHIKNFHMYAVILLVFIFQYINSDYGNKVNDFPYLQNSTIETSDIGNAMSRNAVNGYDVRSENVSKWLMRFRLYSIEADEMLNIMALGRIKPSKLEFDPHYYAYGGAYLYPLGAWYAMLKKIGVIKVGDLKWMIDHSDEMENIYHYGRVFVLFSFVLSALLMFYTLKSFSSPKFSFLATTIYLIMPINIMFSIIMKPYVYSLLWVNLSLFILSIAWSKKKLTTGLSLAMGVSLGMAVGSVIINGLFAVIVWLIIVYFSIHSKINISKVFIIPIVAILVFFITNPYIFINYDAYVEELSRQSDWFFIGRQPKFVMDFVSNSVIPGFGIAFTALMLYALLSSIFTSSHVINKIVSYSIVAIIVFISLISASISEWHINARYVLYFIPIIFILFSFSLNRNKIRVLKVVLFVTLIQSAPLFIAYIDEDSYEHSTRIKSAEWINNQNMLV
;
A
#
# COMPACT_ATOMS: atom_id res chain seq x y z
N MET A 1 -26.15 21.22 -1.73
CA MET A 1 -26.25 19.83 -1.25
C MET A 1 -27.24 18.95 -2.05
N PRO A 2 -27.32 19.01 -3.39
CA PRO A 2 -28.17 18.07 -4.14
C PRO A 2 -27.46 16.80 -4.60
N LEU A 3 -26.12 16.68 -4.43
CA LEU A 3 -25.38 15.51 -4.92
C LEU A 3 -25.68 14.21 -4.13
N PHE A 4 -26.01 14.31 -2.85
CA PHE A 4 -26.22 13.13 -2.00
C PHE A 4 -27.62 12.51 -2.09
N ARG A 5 -28.63 13.21 -2.60
CA ARG A 5 -30.02 12.74 -2.59
C ARG A 5 -30.42 11.75 -3.71
N LYS A 6 -29.58 11.54 -4.74
CA LYS A 6 -29.83 10.56 -5.85
C LYS A 6 -28.91 9.34 -5.84
N ILE A 7 -28.17 9.12 -4.76
CA ILE A 7 -27.09 8.12 -4.70
C ILE A 7 -27.60 6.68 -4.43
N HIS A 8 -28.80 6.50 -3.85
CA HIS A 8 -29.07 5.31 -3.06
C HIS A 8 -29.48 4.03 -3.79
N ILE A 9 -29.97 4.02 -5.01
CA ILE A 9 -30.45 2.77 -5.63
C ILE A 9 -29.58 2.32 -6.82
N LYS A 10 -28.99 3.23 -7.57
CA LYS A 10 -28.23 2.91 -8.80
C LYS A 10 -26.81 2.36 -8.59
N ASN A 11 -26.27 2.40 -7.38
CA ASN A 11 -24.87 1.99 -7.08
C ASN A 11 -24.82 0.71 -6.22
N PHE A 12 -25.96 0.07 -5.94
CA PHE A 12 -26.03 -1.11 -5.08
C PHE A 12 -25.03 -2.21 -5.46
N HIS A 13 -24.91 -2.52 -6.75
CA HIS A 13 -23.97 -3.53 -7.21
C HIS A 13 -22.51 -3.20 -6.85
N MET A 14 -22.12 -1.92 -6.88
CA MET A 14 -20.76 -1.54 -6.51
C MET A 14 -20.51 -1.72 -5.00
N TYR A 15 -21.47 -1.32 -4.17
CA TYR A 15 -21.37 -1.53 -2.73
C TYR A 15 -21.35 -3.02 -2.37
N ALA A 16 -22.12 -3.84 -3.08
CA ALA A 16 -22.12 -5.30 -2.90
C ALA A 16 -20.75 -5.90 -3.26
N VAL A 17 -20.14 -5.51 -4.38
CA VAL A 17 -18.80 -5.99 -4.75
C VAL A 17 -17.74 -5.56 -3.74
N ILE A 18 -17.78 -4.28 -3.30
CA ILE A 18 -16.87 -3.78 -2.28
C ILE A 18 -17.02 -4.59 -0.98
N LEU A 19 -18.25 -4.81 -0.54
CA LEU A 19 -18.53 -5.59 0.67
C LEU A 19 -18.05 -7.04 0.56
N LEU A 20 -18.27 -7.69 -0.58
CA LEU A 20 -17.80 -9.06 -0.82
C LEU A 20 -16.27 -9.15 -0.79
N VAL A 21 -15.57 -8.21 -1.43
CA VAL A 21 -14.11 -8.15 -1.38
C VAL A 21 -13.63 -7.85 0.04
N PHE A 22 -14.30 -6.94 0.76
CA PHE A 22 -13.98 -6.67 2.16
C PHE A 22 -14.12 -7.93 3.04
N ILE A 23 -15.25 -8.61 2.96
CA ILE A 23 -15.49 -9.83 3.76
C ILE A 23 -14.45 -10.91 3.43
N PHE A 24 -14.18 -11.14 2.14
CA PHE A 24 -13.18 -12.10 1.72
C PHE A 24 -11.80 -11.76 2.28
N GLN A 25 -11.34 -10.53 2.13
CA GLN A 25 -10.04 -10.09 2.61
C GLN A 25 -9.96 -10.01 4.14
N TYR A 26 -11.07 -9.72 4.81
CA TYR A 26 -11.14 -9.73 6.28
C TYR A 26 -10.92 -11.15 6.82
N ILE A 27 -11.58 -12.16 6.21
CA ILE A 27 -11.38 -13.57 6.60
C ILE A 27 -9.91 -13.99 6.39
N ASN A 28 -9.27 -13.51 5.32
CA ASN A 28 -7.88 -13.86 5.01
C ASN A 28 -6.84 -12.94 5.68
N SER A 29 -7.25 -11.96 6.49
CA SER A 29 -6.30 -11.06 7.17
C SER A 29 -5.51 -11.72 8.30
N ASP A 30 -5.88 -12.93 8.72
CA ASP A 30 -5.13 -13.76 9.65
C ASP A 30 -4.03 -14.61 8.99
N TYR A 31 -3.93 -14.56 7.67
CA TYR A 31 -2.97 -15.33 6.90
C TYR A 31 -1.52 -15.20 7.42
N GLY A 32 -0.90 -16.35 7.66
CA GLY A 32 0.49 -16.44 8.11
C GLY A 32 0.77 -16.01 9.55
N ASN A 33 -0.27 -15.85 10.39
CA ASN A 33 -0.13 -15.44 11.79
C ASN A 33 -0.29 -16.58 12.79
N LYS A 34 -0.69 -17.78 12.39
CA LYS A 34 -1.03 -18.89 13.28
C LYS A 34 0.19 -19.49 13.97
N VAL A 35 0.67 -18.86 15.02
CA VAL A 35 1.76 -19.38 15.89
C VAL A 35 1.25 -20.47 16.80
N ASN A 36 -0.05 -20.40 17.18
CA ASN A 36 -0.69 -21.36 18.09
C ASN A 36 -0.81 -22.78 17.49
N ASP A 37 -0.66 -22.95 16.20
CA ASP A 37 -0.66 -24.24 15.53
C ASP A 37 0.67 -25.01 15.69
N PHE A 38 1.65 -24.44 16.43
CA PHE A 38 2.96 -25.07 16.68
C PHE A 38 3.18 -25.38 18.17
N PRO A 39 2.57 -26.43 18.73
CA PRO A 39 2.61 -26.72 20.18
C PRO A 39 4.01 -26.82 20.76
N TYR A 40 4.97 -27.33 19.99
CA TYR A 40 6.36 -27.47 20.43
C TYR A 40 7.13 -26.14 20.43
N LEU A 41 6.73 -25.15 19.63
CA LEU A 41 7.27 -23.79 19.70
C LEU A 41 6.68 -22.98 20.84
N GLN A 42 5.47 -23.32 21.30
CA GLN A 42 4.82 -22.68 22.45
C GLN A 42 5.43 -23.11 23.78
N ASN A 43 5.80 -24.39 23.92
CA ASN A 43 6.25 -24.98 25.18
C ASN A 43 7.73 -24.71 25.49
N SER A 44 8.48 -24.08 24.59
CA SER A 44 9.88 -23.79 24.81
C SER A 44 10.05 -22.53 25.65
N THR A 45 10.95 -22.58 26.63
CA THR A 45 11.28 -21.44 27.50
C THR A 45 12.28 -20.50 26.80
N ILE A 46 12.03 -19.19 26.87
CA ILE A 46 12.95 -18.15 26.39
C ILE A 46 13.58 -17.49 27.62
N GLU A 47 14.91 -17.49 27.68
CA GLU A 47 15.62 -16.88 28.80
C GLU A 47 15.55 -15.35 28.74
N THR A 48 15.47 -14.73 29.93
CA THR A 48 15.35 -13.25 30.04
C THR A 48 16.58 -12.52 29.51
N SER A 49 17.76 -13.16 29.58
CA SER A 49 19.02 -12.67 29.00
C SER A 49 18.96 -12.51 27.48
N ASP A 50 18.27 -13.42 26.80
CA ASP A 50 18.13 -13.39 25.34
C ASP A 50 17.19 -12.26 24.88
N ILE A 51 16.19 -11.93 25.70
CA ILE A 51 15.27 -10.80 25.44
C ILE A 51 16.03 -9.47 25.48
N GLY A 52 16.96 -9.28 26.44
CA GLY A 52 17.78 -8.07 26.54
C GLY A 52 18.63 -7.83 25.29
N ASN A 53 19.22 -8.88 24.74
CA ASN A 53 20.03 -8.84 23.51
C ASN A 53 19.16 -8.55 22.25
N ALA A 54 17.94 -9.07 22.22
CA ALA A 54 17.01 -8.83 21.12
C ALA A 54 16.49 -7.38 21.08
N MET A 55 16.48 -6.67 22.21
CA MET A 55 16.08 -5.26 22.29
C MET A 55 17.21 -4.27 21.92
N SER A 56 18.42 -4.74 21.64
CA SER A 56 19.52 -3.87 21.23
C SER A 56 19.16 -3.11 19.93
N ARG A 57 19.75 -1.91 19.76
CA ARG A 57 19.50 -1.06 18.58
C ARG A 57 19.76 -1.79 17.26
N ASN A 58 20.63 -2.80 17.26
CA ASN A 58 20.94 -3.65 16.13
C ASN A 58 19.86 -4.68 15.80
N ALA A 59 18.93 -4.97 16.73
CA ALA A 59 17.82 -5.89 16.49
C ALA A 59 16.81 -5.34 15.46
N VAL A 60 16.76 -4.02 15.23
CA VAL A 60 15.92 -3.38 14.20
C VAL A 60 16.39 -3.73 12.78
N ASN A 61 17.66 -4.09 12.62
CA ASN A 61 18.27 -4.35 11.31
C ASN A 61 18.11 -5.81 10.83
N GLY A 62 17.19 -6.53 11.43
CA GLY A 62 16.96 -7.94 11.15
C GLY A 62 17.77 -8.83 12.10
N TYR A 63 17.10 -9.84 12.63
CA TYR A 63 17.79 -10.91 13.32
C TYR A 63 18.71 -11.61 12.34
N ASP A 64 19.95 -11.82 12.75
CA ASP A 64 20.82 -12.72 12.02
C ASP A 64 20.20 -14.12 12.09
N VAL A 65 19.50 -14.48 11.02
CA VAL A 65 18.88 -15.82 10.88
C VAL A 65 19.90 -16.95 10.92
N ARG A 66 21.20 -16.64 10.85
CA ARG A 66 22.30 -17.60 10.96
C ARG A 66 22.77 -17.80 12.41
N SER A 67 22.17 -17.10 13.38
CA SER A 67 22.55 -17.33 14.78
C SER A 67 22.05 -18.71 15.22
N GLU A 68 22.93 -19.50 15.78
CA GLU A 68 22.65 -20.83 16.34
C GLU A 68 21.82 -20.81 17.63
N ASN A 69 21.37 -19.63 18.04
CA ASN A 69 20.62 -19.43 19.28
C ASN A 69 19.13 -19.73 19.07
N VAL A 70 18.66 -20.86 19.60
CA VAL A 70 17.28 -21.34 19.55
C VAL A 70 16.29 -20.30 20.11
N SER A 71 16.64 -19.59 21.18
CA SER A 71 15.77 -18.56 21.80
C SER A 71 15.45 -17.43 20.83
N LYS A 72 16.40 -17.01 19.97
CA LYS A 72 16.16 -15.98 18.94
C LYS A 72 15.20 -16.48 17.85
N TRP A 73 15.30 -17.73 17.48
CA TRP A 73 14.36 -18.35 16.54
C TRP A 73 12.94 -18.39 17.11
N LEU A 74 12.78 -18.81 18.36
CA LEU A 74 11.50 -18.87 19.06
C LEU A 74 10.87 -17.47 19.18
N MET A 75 11.66 -16.47 19.57
CA MET A 75 11.18 -15.07 19.58
C MET A 75 10.69 -14.62 18.23
N ARG A 76 11.42 -14.93 17.16
CA ARG A 76 11.02 -14.59 15.79
C ARG A 76 9.71 -15.28 15.42
N PHE A 77 9.55 -16.56 15.70
CA PHE A 77 8.32 -17.30 15.41
C PHE A 77 7.12 -16.74 16.16
N ARG A 78 7.29 -16.32 17.42
CA ARG A 78 6.21 -15.80 18.26
C ARG A 78 5.84 -14.35 17.97
N LEU A 79 6.81 -13.55 17.50
CA LEU A 79 6.62 -12.11 17.33
C LEU A 79 6.37 -11.69 15.88
N TYR A 80 6.85 -12.44 14.89
CA TYR A 80 6.79 -12.02 13.49
C TYR A 80 5.67 -12.74 12.74
N SER A 81 4.97 -11.96 11.92
CA SER A 81 4.10 -12.51 10.87
C SER A 81 4.94 -13.09 9.73
N ILE A 82 4.28 -13.66 8.72
CA ILE A 82 4.94 -14.10 7.47
C ILE A 82 5.63 -12.93 6.73
N GLU A 83 5.11 -11.72 6.92
CA GLU A 83 5.66 -10.51 6.31
C GLU A 83 6.51 -9.75 7.34
N ALA A 84 7.82 -9.94 7.28
CA ALA A 84 8.77 -9.40 8.27
C ALA A 84 8.69 -7.88 8.46
N ASP A 85 8.34 -7.11 7.43
CA ASP A 85 8.23 -5.64 7.52
C ASP A 85 7.06 -5.19 8.42
N GLU A 86 6.07 -6.06 8.67
CA GLU A 86 4.96 -5.72 9.57
C GLU A 86 5.46 -5.56 11.01
N MET A 87 6.41 -6.41 11.43
CA MET A 87 7.03 -6.27 12.75
C MET A 87 7.80 -4.95 12.89
N LEU A 88 8.42 -4.45 11.82
CA LEU A 88 9.11 -3.16 11.85
C LEU A 88 8.14 -2.01 12.19
N ASN A 89 6.90 -2.07 11.72
CA ASN A 89 5.86 -1.10 12.08
C ASN A 89 5.50 -1.21 13.58
N ILE A 90 5.34 -2.43 14.09
CA ILE A 90 5.02 -2.66 15.52
C ILE A 90 6.16 -2.15 16.40
N MET A 91 7.42 -2.44 16.02
CA MET A 91 8.61 -1.94 16.75
C MET A 91 8.69 -0.41 16.71
N ALA A 92 8.41 0.21 15.57
CA ALA A 92 8.37 1.66 15.44
C ALA A 92 7.31 2.28 16.36
N LEU A 93 6.11 1.71 16.38
CA LEU A 93 5.02 2.16 17.25
C LEU A 93 5.34 1.94 18.75
N GLY A 94 6.02 0.85 19.09
CA GLY A 94 6.45 0.58 20.46
C GLY A 94 7.46 1.59 21.02
N ARG A 95 8.15 2.33 20.14
CA ARG A 95 9.08 3.42 20.53
C ARG A 95 8.38 4.74 20.81
N ILE A 96 7.20 4.94 20.25
CA ILE A 96 6.39 6.14 20.46
C ILE A 96 5.78 6.10 21.87
N LYS A 97 6.09 7.09 22.70
CA LYS A 97 5.58 7.23 24.06
C LYS A 97 4.86 8.58 24.24
N PRO A 98 3.59 8.69 23.85
CA PRO A 98 2.84 9.95 23.87
C PRO A 98 2.77 10.59 25.26
N SER A 99 2.74 9.79 26.33
CA SER A 99 2.74 10.28 27.71
C SER A 99 4.02 11.03 28.11
N LYS A 100 5.13 10.81 27.36
CA LYS A 100 6.41 11.49 27.54
C LYS A 100 6.69 12.51 26.44
N LEU A 101 5.73 12.73 25.53
CA LEU A 101 5.89 13.54 24.31
C LEU A 101 7.02 13.04 23.39
N GLU A 102 7.34 11.76 23.47
CA GLU A 102 8.31 11.09 22.60
C GLU A 102 7.54 10.47 21.40
N PHE A 103 7.63 11.11 20.26
CA PHE A 103 6.91 10.68 19.03
C PHE A 103 7.84 10.15 17.94
N ASP A 104 9.15 10.06 18.18
CA ASP A 104 10.09 9.52 17.21
C ASP A 104 9.92 8.00 17.07
N PRO A 105 9.54 7.48 15.88
CA PRO A 105 9.46 6.05 15.65
C PRO A 105 10.83 5.38 15.52
N HIS A 106 11.91 6.14 15.33
CA HIS A 106 13.25 5.65 14.97
C HIS A 106 13.23 4.64 13.81
N TYR A 107 12.33 4.85 12.87
CA TYR A 107 12.12 4.07 11.66
C TYR A 107 11.53 4.99 10.59
N TYR A 108 12.28 5.28 9.54
CA TYR A 108 11.96 6.31 8.56
C TYR A 108 11.65 5.77 7.17
N ALA A 109 11.70 4.44 6.99
CA ALA A 109 11.34 3.77 5.74
C ALA A 109 9.87 3.98 5.36
N TYR A 110 9.00 4.02 6.38
CA TYR A 110 7.59 4.36 6.24
C TYR A 110 7.30 5.68 6.95
N GLY A 111 6.51 6.54 6.31
CA GLY A 111 6.29 7.87 6.83
C GLY A 111 5.28 7.94 7.98
N GLY A 112 5.43 9.00 8.80
CA GLY A 112 4.56 9.24 9.94
C GLY A 112 3.10 9.47 9.57
N ALA A 113 2.80 9.90 8.33
CA ALA A 113 1.42 9.99 7.84
C ALA A 113 0.71 8.63 7.80
N TYR A 114 1.44 7.53 7.83
CA TYR A 114 0.92 6.17 7.99
C TYR A 114 1.07 5.68 9.44
N LEU A 115 2.26 5.81 10.03
CA LEU A 115 2.55 5.24 11.35
C LEU A 115 1.69 5.86 12.47
N TYR A 116 1.50 7.19 12.49
CA TYR A 116 0.72 7.81 13.55
C TYR A 116 -0.78 7.45 13.50
N PRO A 117 -1.48 7.44 12.35
CA PRO A 117 -2.84 6.93 12.27
C PRO A 117 -2.97 5.45 12.63
N LEU A 118 -2.01 4.61 12.24
CA LEU A 118 -1.96 3.20 12.66
C LEU A 118 -1.79 3.08 14.18
N GLY A 119 -0.89 3.87 14.77
CA GLY A 119 -0.71 3.93 16.23
C GLY A 119 -1.97 4.40 16.96
N ALA A 120 -2.65 5.42 16.44
CA ALA A 120 -3.93 5.88 16.99
C ALA A 120 -5.04 4.81 16.89
N TRP A 121 -5.08 4.05 15.79
CA TRP A 121 -5.95 2.90 15.62
C TRP A 121 -5.71 1.85 16.71
N TYR A 122 -4.46 1.45 16.93
CA TYR A 122 -4.12 0.50 18.00
C TYR A 122 -4.41 1.05 19.39
N ALA A 123 -4.15 2.33 19.67
CA ALA A 123 -4.48 2.95 20.93
C ALA A 123 -6.01 2.92 21.21
N MET A 124 -6.81 3.14 20.19
CA MET A 124 -8.28 3.01 20.28
C MET A 124 -8.68 1.56 20.58
N LEU A 125 -8.17 0.59 19.83
CA LEU A 125 -8.48 -0.84 20.03
C LEU A 125 -8.07 -1.33 21.41
N LYS A 126 -6.89 -0.91 21.91
CA LYS A 126 -6.43 -1.20 23.27
C LYS A 126 -7.38 -0.61 24.31
N LYS A 127 -7.82 0.65 24.11
CA LYS A 127 -8.73 1.33 25.04
C LYS A 127 -10.08 0.64 25.16
N ILE A 128 -10.60 0.08 24.06
CA ILE A 128 -11.87 -0.67 24.08
C ILE A 128 -11.72 -2.16 24.37
N GLY A 129 -10.50 -2.63 24.68
CA GLY A 129 -10.22 -3.99 25.11
C GLY A 129 -10.21 -5.05 23.99
N VAL A 130 -10.15 -4.62 22.73
CA VAL A 130 -10.10 -5.53 21.55
C VAL A 130 -8.73 -6.18 21.41
N ILE A 131 -7.66 -5.44 21.72
CA ILE A 131 -6.29 -5.94 21.77
C ILE A 131 -5.66 -5.68 23.14
N LYS A 132 -4.74 -6.54 23.52
CA LYS A 132 -3.89 -6.34 24.69
C LYS A 132 -2.45 -6.15 24.23
N VAL A 133 -1.75 -5.23 24.87
CA VAL A 133 -0.35 -4.93 24.57
C VAL A 133 0.40 -4.82 25.89
N GLY A 134 1.37 -5.70 26.08
CA GLY A 134 2.29 -5.71 27.21
C GLY A 134 3.71 -5.26 26.84
N ASP A 135 4.65 -5.56 27.73
CA ASP A 135 6.07 -5.46 27.40
C ASP A 135 6.50 -6.59 26.45
N LEU A 136 7.74 -6.57 25.99
CA LEU A 136 8.23 -7.54 25.01
C LEU A 136 8.13 -8.98 25.54
N LYS A 137 8.45 -9.22 26.83
CA LYS A 137 8.35 -10.53 27.43
C LYS A 137 6.91 -11.02 27.43
N TRP A 138 5.98 -10.16 27.84
CA TRP A 138 4.56 -10.47 27.84
C TRP A 138 4.07 -10.81 26.44
N MET A 139 4.51 -10.06 25.41
CA MET A 139 4.14 -10.33 24.01
C MET A 139 4.69 -11.66 23.49
N ILE A 140 5.91 -12.05 23.92
CA ILE A 140 6.48 -13.36 23.60
C ILE A 140 5.68 -14.50 24.21
N ASP A 141 5.20 -14.30 25.45
CA ASP A 141 4.41 -15.29 26.18
C ASP A 141 2.94 -15.36 25.73
N HIS A 142 2.47 -14.34 24.99
CA HIS A 142 1.10 -14.21 24.49
C HIS A 142 1.11 -14.00 22.97
N SER A 143 1.57 -15.00 22.23
CA SER A 143 1.68 -14.93 20.76
C SER A 143 0.33 -14.79 20.06
N ASP A 144 -0.77 -15.25 20.68
CA ASP A 144 -2.14 -15.02 20.26
C ASP A 144 -2.49 -13.52 20.18
N GLU A 145 -2.00 -12.71 21.10
CA GLU A 145 -2.20 -11.27 21.06
C GLU A 145 -1.34 -10.60 19.96
N MET A 146 -0.18 -11.17 19.60
CA MET A 146 0.55 -10.71 18.42
C MET A 146 -0.23 -10.99 17.14
N GLU A 147 -0.89 -12.14 17.00
CA GLU A 147 -1.78 -12.45 15.89
C GLU A 147 -2.90 -11.41 15.78
N ASN A 148 -3.56 -11.07 16.90
CA ASN A 148 -4.58 -10.03 16.96
C ASN A 148 -4.04 -8.66 16.51
N ILE A 149 -2.83 -8.29 16.91
CA ILE A 149 -2.20 -7.03 16.51
C ILE A 149 -2.00 -7.00 14.99
N TYR A 150 -1.47 -8.07 14.39
CA TYR A 150 -1.32 -8.14 12.93
C TYR A 150 -2.67 -8.12 12.22
N HIS A 151 -3.63 -8.90 12.66
CA HIS A 151 -4.98 -8.93 12.11
C HIS A 151 -5.57 -7.50 12.05
N TYR A 152 -5.63 -6.81 13.18
CA TYR A 152 -6.22 -5.47 13.23
C TYR A 152 -5.39 -4.40 12.51
N GLY A 153 -4.08 -4.56 12.40
CA GLY A 153 -3.26 -3.70 11.56
C GLY A 153 -3.55 -3.85 10.07
N ARG A 154 -3.77 -5.08 9.63
CA ARG A 154 -4.20 -5.40 8.27
C ARG A 154 -5.62 -4.92 7.99
N VAL A 155 -6.52 -5.05 8.96
CA VAL A 155 -7.89 -4.49 8.88
C VAL A 155 -7.87 -2.97 8.70
N PHE A 156 -6.95 -2.23 9.35
CA PHE A 156 -6.75 -0.81 9.10
C PHE A 156 -6.39 -0.50 7.64
N VAL A 157 -5.48 -1.28 7.06
CA VAL A 157 -5.10 -1.15 5.64
C VAL A 157 -6.27 -1.53 4.73
N LEU A 158 -7.00 -2.60 5.06
CA LEU A 158 -8.17 -3.05 4.31
C LEU A 158 -9.29 -2.01 4.28
N PHE A 159 -9.60 -1.35 5.40
CA PHE A 159 -10.54 -0.22 5.42
C PHE A 159 -10.10 0.89 4.47
N SER A 160 -8.81 1.22 4.47
CA SER A 160 -8.25 2.24 3.58
C SER A 160 -8.40 1.83 2.11
N PHE A 161 -8.21 0.55 1.79
CA PHE A 161 -8.40 0.00 0.46
C PHE A 161 -9.85 0.15 -0.03
N VAL A 162 -10.81 -0.24 0.77
CA VAL A 162 -12.24 -0.17 0.42
C VAL A 162 -12.69 1.27 0.18
N LEU A 163 -12.26 2.18 1.05
CA LEU A 163 -12.52 3.62 0.88
C LEU A 163 -11.86 4.17 -0.38
N SER A 164 -10.63 3.73 -0.67
CA SER A 164 -9.89 4.07 -1.89
C SER A 164 -10.67 3.64 -3.14
N ALA A 165 -11.18 2.40 -3.17
CA ALA A 165 -12.00 1.88 -4.27
C ALA A 165 -13.29 2.68 -4.46
N LEU A 166 -13.93 3.07 -3.37
CA LEU A 166 -15.14 3.91 -3.40
C LEU A 166 -14.86 5.29 -4.00
N LEU A 167 -13.77 5.93 -3.59
CA LEU A 167 -13.34 7.21 -4.14
C LEU A 167 -13.00 7.10 -5.64
N MET A 168 -12.30 6.04 -6.04
CA MET A 168 -12.01 5.74 -7.44
C MET A 168 -13.29 5.58 -8.28
N PHE A 169 -14.27 4.83 -7.77
CA PHE A 169 -15.57 4.68 -8.44
C PHE A 169 -16.24 6.03 -8.73
N TYR A 170 -16.33 6.90 -7.74
CA TYR A 170 -16.92 8.21 -7.90
C TYR A 170 -16.09 9.14 -8.78
N THR A 171 -14.78 9.05 -8.72
CA THR A 171 -13.87 9.78 -9.62
C THR A 171 -14.14 9.39 -11.07
N LEU A 172 -14.14 8.09 -11.38
CA LEU A 172 -14.37 7.59 -12.73
C LEU A 172 -15.77 7.92 -13.23
N LYS A 173 -16.77 7.94 -12.35
CA LYS A 173 -18.15 8.32 -12.69
C LYS A 173 -18.26 9.78 -13.12
N SER A 174 -17.34 10.63 -12.72
CA SER A 174 -17.27 12.03 -13.18
C SER A 174 -16.71 12.17 -14.61
N PHE A 175 -15.94 11.19 -15.07
CA PHE A 175 -15.28 11.20 -16.38
C PHE A 175 -15.89 10.22 -17.38
N SER A 176 -16.71 9.27 -16.94
CA SER A 176 -17.21 8.19 -17.79
C SER A 176 -18.60 7.70 -17.33
N SER A 177 -19.13 6.68 -18.03
CA SER A 177 -20.43 6.09 -17.68
C SER A 177 -20.37 5.29 -16.38
N PRO A 178 -21.50 5.15 -15.64
CA PRO A 178 -21.56 4.33 -14.43
C PRO A 178 -21.11 2.87 -14.64
N LYS A 179 -21.41 2.31 -15.83
CA LYS A 179 -21.01 0.96 -16.20
C LYS A 179 -19.50 0.82 -16.39
N PHE A 180 -18.88 1.82 -16.99
CA PHE A 180 -17.42 1.89 -17.10
C PHE A 180 -16.78 1.95 -15.71
N SER A 181 -17.26 2.87 -14.88
CA SER A 181 -16.74 3.07 -13.51
C SER A 181 -16.89 1.80 -12.66
N PHE A 182 -18.01 1.11 -12.76
CA PHE A 182 -18.23 -0.17 -12.10
C PHE A 182 -17.19 -1.22 -12.51
N LEU A 183 -17.04 -1.47 -13.82
CA LEU A 183 -16.09 -2.47 -14.33
C LEU A 183 -14.63 -2.13 -13.97
N ALA A 184 -14.24 -0.88 -14.15
CA ALA A 184 -12.89 -0.42 -13.85
C ALA A 184 -12.56 -0.54 -12.34
N THR A 185 -13.51 -0.18 -11.46
CA THR A 185 -13.30 -0.31 -10.02
C THR A 185 -13.33 -1.79 -9.58
N THR A 186 -14.14 -2.64 -10.21
CA THR A 186 -14.11 -4.08 -9.95
C THR A 186 -12.76 -4.69 -10.34
N ILE A 187 -12.20 -4.32 -11.51
CA ILE A 187 -10.84 -4.74 -11.91
C ILE A 187 -9.82 -4.28 -10.87
N TYR A 188 -9.88 -3.02 -10.42
CA TYR A 188 -9.00 -2.49 -9.38
C TYR A 188 -9.06 -3.31 -8.08
N LEU A 189 -10.28 -3.68 -7.64
CA LEU A 189 -10.49 -4.44 -6.40
C LEU A 189 -9.90 -5.85 -6.45
N ILE A 190 -9.94 -6.51 -7.61
CA ILE A 190 -9.51 -7.91 -7.77
C ILE A 190 -8.12 -8.05 -8.41
N MET A 191 -7.44 -6.95 -8.68
CA MET A 191 -6.08 -6.98 -9.25
C MET A 191 -5.12 -7.69 -8.28
N PRO A 192 -4.24 -8.61 -8.75
CA PRO A 192 -3.38 -9.43 -7.87
C PRO A 192 -2.64 -8.62 -6.82
N ILE A 193 -1.99 -7.53 -7.23
CA ILE A 193 -1.22 -6.68 -6.32
C ILE A 193 -2.09 -6.03 -5.23
N ASN A 194 -3.32 -5.64 -5.57
CA ASN A 194 -4.23 -5.01 -4.62
C ASN A 194 -4.78 -6.02 -3.61
N ILE A 195 -5.07 -7.25 -4.08
CA ILE A 195 -5.45 -8.35 -3.19
C ILE A 195 -4.34 -8.61 -2.18
N MET A 196 -3.10 -8.75 -2.65
CA MET A 196 -1.95 -9.05 -1.80
C MET A 196 -1.68 -7.92 -0.80
N PHE A 197 -1.60 -6.66 -1.27
CA PHE A 197 -1.24 -5.54 -0.40
C PHE A 197 -2.39 -5.01 0.48
N SER A 198 -3.64 -5.41 0.25
CA SER A 198 -4.77 -5.00 1.11
C SER A 198 -4.83 -5.76 2.44
N ILE A 199 -4.14 -6.89 2.55
CA ILE A 199 -4.03 -7.70 3.77
C ILE A 199 -2.61 -7.74 4.33
N ILE A 200 -1.77 -6.80 3.96
CA ILE A 200 -0.43 -6.60 4.52
C ILE A 200 -0.39 -5.23 5.18
N MET A 201 0.11 -5.17 6.41
CA MET A 201 0.22 -3.94 7.18
C MET A 201 1.38 -3.06 6.68
N LYS A 202 1.26 -2.56 5.45
CA LYS A 202 2.21 -1.67 4.77
C LYS A 202 1.52 -0.41 4.25
N PRO A 203 2.23 0.72 4.09
CA PRO A 203 1.64 2.02 3.75
C PRO A 203 1.12 2.14 2.31
N TYR A 204 1.46 1.22 1.41
CA TYR A 204 1.19 1.36 -0.02
C TYR A 204 -0.31 1.52 -0.33
N VAL A 205 -1.13 0.58 0.15
CA VAL A 205 -2.58 0.63 -0.06
C VAL A 205 -3.25 1.71 0.77
N TYR A 206 -2.75 1.96 2.00
CA TYR A 206 -3.21 3.09 2.79
C TYR A 206 -2.98 4.42 2.05
N SER A 207 -1.83 4.61 1.43
CA SER A 207 -1.54 5.83 0.68
C SER A 207 -2.39 5.98 -0.58
N LEU A 208 -2.88 4.87 -1.19
CA LEU A 208 -3.85 4.92 -2.29
C LEU A 208 -5.18 5.58 -1.90
N LEU A 209 -5.59 5.51 -0.64
CA LEU A 209 -6.76 6.26 -0.16
C LEU A 209 -6.57 7.75 -0.41
N TRP A 210 -5.41 8.30 -0.05
CA TRP A 210 -5.09 9.71 -0.20
C TRP A 210 -4.88 10.11 -1.66
N VAL A 211 -4.26 9.24 -2.45
CA VAL A 211 -4.14 9.37 -3.91
C VAL A 211 -5.53 9.48 -4.54
N ASN A 212 -6.42 8.53 -4.27
CA ASN A 212 -7.78 8.53 -4.82
C ASN A 212 -8.64 9.68 -4.28
N LEU A 213 -8.42 10.12 -3.03
CA LEU A 213 -9.08 11.32 -2.50
C LEU A 213 -8.64 12.58 -3.28
N SER A 214 -7.36 12.73 -3.59
CA SER A 214 -6.88 13.86 -4.41
C SER A 214 -7.49 13.86 -5.81
N LEU A 215 -7.59 12.70 -6.46
CA LEU A 215 -8.24 12.55 -7.76
C LEU A 215 -9.76 12.80 -7.70
N PHE A 216 -10.41 12.39 -6.62
CA PHE A 216 -11.82 12.69 -6.40
C PHE A 216 -12.07 14.17 -6.24
N ILE A 217 -11.25 14.88 -5.46
CA ILE A 217 -11.31 16.34 -5.31
C ILE A 217 -11.05 17.03 -6.67
N LEU A 218 -10.06 16.54 -7.44
CA LEU A 218 -9.80 17.01 -8.79
C LEU A 218 -11.05 16.84 -9.69
N SER A 219 -11.71 15.69 -9.62
CA SER A 219 -12.94 15.43 -10.41
C SER A 219 -14.09 16.38 -10.07
N ILE A 220 -14.22 16.77 -8.79
CA ILE A 220 -15.19 17.77 -8.35
C ILE A 220 -14.84 19.14 -8.92
N ALA A 221 -13.58 19.56 -8.84
CA ALA A 221 -13.12 20.84 -9.38
C ALA A 221 -13.34 20.90 -10.91
N TRP A 222 -13.01 19.81 -11.59
CA TRP A 222 -13.20 19.65 -13.05
C TRP A 222 -14.67 19.75 -13.45
N SER A 223 -15.55 19.00 -12.80
CA SER A 223 -16.98 18.98 -13.09
C SER A 223 -17.65 20.33 -12.83
N LYS A 224 -17.20 21.06 -11.81
CA LYS A 224 -17.70 22.39 -11.47
C LYS A 224 -17.02 23.53 -12.25
N LYS A 225 -15.98 23.22 -13.02
CA LYS A 225 -15.09 24.21 -13.65
C LYS A 225 -14.62 25.30 -12.69
N LYS A 226 -14.42 24.93 -11.42
CA LYS A 226 -14.10 25.87 -10.33
C LYS A 226 -13.20 25.22 -9.30
N LEU A 227 -12.07 25.85 -9.00
CA LEU A 227 -11.20 25.51 -7.89
C LEU A 227 -11.43 26.50 -6.75
N THR A 228 -12.01 26.04 -5.65
CA THR A 228 -12.18 26.85 -4.44
C THR A 228 -10.99 26.69 -3.51
N THR A 229 -10.74 27.64 -2.61
CA THR A 229 -9.69 27.55 -1.59
C THR A 229 -9.84 26.25 -0.77
N GLY A 230 -11.07 25.90 -0.36
CA GLY A 230 -11.33 24.65 0.38
C GLY A 230 -10.96 23.39 -0.41
N LEU A 231 -11.21 23.35 -1.74
CA LEU A 231 -10.77 22.23 -2.59
C LEU A 231 -9.25 22.20 -2.73
N SER A 232 -8.58 23.36 -2.82
CA SER A 232 -7.12 23.44 -2.88
C SER A 232 -6.49 22.95 -1.57
N LEU A 233 -7.02 23.38 -0.42
CA LEU A 233 -6.57 22.91 0.90
C LEU A 233 -6.75 21.40 1.05
N ALA A 234 -7.95 20.88 0.75
CA ALA A 234 -8.24 19.45 0.86
C ALA A 234 -7.36 18.61 -0.06
N MET A 235 -7.08 19.10 -1.27
CA MET A 235 -6.17 18.43 -2.21
C MET A 235 -4.73 18.45 -1.73
N GLY A 236 -4.25 19.60 -1.22
CA GLY A 236 -2.92 19.71 -0.62
C GLY A 236 -2.74 18.77 0.57
N VAL A 237 -3.74 18.70 1.47
CA VAL A 237 -3.73 17.72 2.57
C VAL A 237 -3.67 16.29 2.03
N SER A 238 -4.50 15.94 1.05
CA SER A 238 -4.51 14.59 0.49
C SER A 238 -3.17 14.20 -0.14
N LEU A 239 -2.58 15.10 -0.94
CA LEU A 239 -1.27 14.85 -1.55
C LEU A 239 -0.15 14.79 -0.49
N GLY A 240 -0.19 15.68 0.51
CA GLY A 240 0.76 15.68 1.61
C GLY A 240 0.71 14.39 2.44
N MET A 241 -0.49 13.87 2.73
CA MET A 241 -0.68 12.57 3.39
C MET A 241 -0.20 11.41 2.53
N ALA A 242 -0.43 11.43 1.21
CA ALA A 242 0.07 10.41 0.30
C ALA A 242 1.60 10.36 0.28
N VAL A 243 2.26 11.52 0.12
CA VAL A 243 3.72 11.65 0.13
C VAL A 243 4.29 11.35 1.51
N GLY A 244 3.63 11.84 2.56
CA GLY A 244 4.02 11.61 3.96
C GLY A 244 3.88 10.16 4.41
N SER A 245 3.11 9.33 3.70
CA SER A 245 3.03 7.89 3.95
C SER A 245 4.10 7.12 3.17
N VAL A 246 4.32 7.48 1.91
CA VAL A 246 5.28 6.84 0.99
C VAL A 246 5.87 7.93 0.09
N ILE A 247 7.14 8.24 0.27
CA ILE A 247 7.80 9.39 -0.37
C ILE A 247 7.76 9.37 -1.90
N ILE A 248 7.74 8.18 -2.52
CA ILE A 248 7.68 8.02 -3.99
C ILE A 248 6.38 8.60 -4.59
N ASN A 249 5.33 8.78 -3.77
CA ASN A 249 4.11 9.46 -4.18
C ASN A 249 4.32 10.94 -4.51
N GLY A 250 5.48 11.50 -4.20
CA GLY A 250 5.88 12.83 -4.67
C GLY A 250 5.83 12.94 -6.19
N LEU A 251 6.24 11.88 -6.91
CA LEU A 251 6.17 11.84 -8.37
C LEU A 251 4.72 11.89 -8.87
N PHE A 252 3.82 11.18 -8.21
CA PHE A 252 2.38 11.24 -8.49
C PHE A 252 1.81 12.63 -8.18
N ALA A 253 2.18 13.21 -7.03
CA ALA A 253 1.71 14.54 -6.62
C ALA A 253 2.07 15.63 -7.64
N VAL A 254 3.27 15.55 -8.23
CA VAL A 254 3.69 16.45 -9.32
C VAL A 254 2.78 16.30 -10.54
N ILE A 255 2.44 15.08 -10.96
CA ILE A 255 1.53 14.85 -12.09
C ILE A 255 0.15 15.47 -11.81
N VAL A 256 -0.42 15.22 -10.63
CA VAL A 256 -1.72 15.80 -10.26
C VAL A 256 -1.65 17.33 -10.26
N TRP A 257 -0.57 17.90 -9.73
CA TRP A 257 -0.38 19.35 -9.75
C TRP A 257 -0.28 19.91 -11.18
N LEU A 258 0.46 19.26 -12.10
CA LEU A 258 0.52 19.65 -13.51
C LEU A 258 -0.87 19.61 -14.18
N ILE A 259 -1.69 18.59 -13.88
CA ILE A 259 -3.06 18.52 -14.38
C ILE A 259 -3.88 19.72 -13.91
N ILE A 260 -3.71 20.15 -12.67
CA ILE A 260 -4.44 21.28 -12.08
C ILE A 260 -3.95 22.61 -12.68
N VAL A 261 -2.64 22.77 -12.88
CA VAL A 261 -2.06 23.94 -13.56
C VAL A 261 -2.69 24.08 -14.96
N TYR A 262 -2.64 23.00 -15.74
CA TYR A 262 -3.25 22.97 -17.07
C TYR A 262 -4.74 23.32 -17.04
N PHE A 263 -5.50 22.66 -16.15
CA PHE A 263 -6.92 22.93 -15.98
C PHE A 263 -7.19 24.38 -15.61
N SER A 264 -6.39 24.97 -14.73
CA SER A 264 -6.57 26.35 -14.25
C SER A 264 -6.31 27.39 -15.36
N ILE A 265 -5.29 27.18 -16.18
CA ILE A 265 -5.00 28.02 -17.33
C ILE A 265 -6.18 28.01 -18.31
N HIS A 266 -6.71 26.82 -18.67
CA HIS A 266 -7.78 26.67 -19.64
C HIS A 266 -9.15 27.11 -19.10
N SER A 267 -9.37 27.03 -17.80
CA SER A 267 -10.63 27.41 -17.14
C SER A 267 -10.59 28.82 -16.56
N LYS A 268 -9.52 29.60 -16.78
CA LYS A 268 -9.31 30.95 -16.25
C LYS A 268 -9.47 31.02 -14.72
N ILE A 269 -8.99 30.01 -14.01
CA ILE A 269 -9.03 29.94 -12.55
C ILE A 269 -7.86 30.75 -11.99
N ASN A 270 -8.08 31.43 -10.87
CA ASN A 270 -7.03 32.17 -10.18
C ASN A 270 -5.85 31.26 -9.80
N ILE A 271 -4.68 31.56 -10.34
CA ILE A 271 -3.46 30.78 -10.18
C ILE A 271 -3.00 30.67 -8.70
N SER A 272 -3.31 31.65 -7.85
CA SER A 272 -2.97 31.59 -6.43
C SER A 272 -3.54 30.34 -5.73
N LYS A 273 -4.73 29.90 -6.13
CA LYS A 273 -5.37 28.69 -5.59
C LYS A 273 -4.63 27.42 -5.97
N VAL A 274 -3.94 27.41 -7.11
CA VAL A 274 -3.14 26.29 -7.57
C VAL A 274 -1.87 26.15 -6.72
N PHE A 275 -1.25 27.26 -6.33
CA PHE A 275 -0.06 27.24 -5.49
C PHE A 275 -0.34 26.89 -4.01
N ILE A 276 -1.58 27.08 -3.52
CA ILE A 276 -1.99 26.57 -2.18
C ILE A 276 -1.73 25.07 -2.07
N ILE A 277 -1.94 24.29 -3.13
CA ILE A 277 -1.86 22.84 -3.11
C ILE A 277 -0.46 22.33 -2.72
N PRO A 278 0.62 22.67 -3.45
CA PRO A 278 1.96 22.22 -3.08
C PRO A 278 2.42 22.79 -1.73
N ILE A 279 2.06 24.04 -1.40
CA ILE A 279 2.40 24.63 -0.09
C ILE A 279 1.81 23.80 1.04
N VAL A 280 0.51 23.47 0.97
CA VAL A 280 -0.17 22.66 1.98
C VAL A 280 0.37 21.23 1.98
N ALA A 281 0.64 20.64 0.82
CA ALA A 281 1.21 19.30 0.74
C ALA A 281 2.58 19.20 1.42
N ILE A 282 3.43 20.19 1.21
CA ILE A 282 4.74 20.31 1.86
C ILE A 282 4.56 20.48 3.38
N LEU A 283 3.67 21.37 3.83
CA LEU A 283 3.40 21.57 5.26
C LEU A 283 2.91 20.29 5.94
N VAL A 284 1.98 19.57 5.30
CA VAL A 284 1.47 18.30 5.83
C VAL A 284 2.57 17.24 5.87
N PHE A 285 3.43 17.18 4.85
CA PHE A 285 4.61 16.29 4.86
C PHE A 285 5.52 16.58 6.06
N PHE A 286 5.86 17.86 6.31
CA PHE A 286 6.70 18.26 7.43
C PHE A 286 6.04 17.94 8.79
N ILE A 287 4.74 18.22 8.93
CA ILE A 287 3.99 17.95 10.18
C ILE A 287 3.91 16.45 10.46
N THR A 288 3.75 15.63 9.43
CA THR A 288 3.62 14.18 9.61
C THR A 288 4.96 13.46 9.68
N ASN A 289 6.06 14.08 9.25
CA ASN A 289 7.40 13.48 9.24
C ASN A 289 8.46 14.41 9.87
N PRO A 290 8.23 14.95 11.08
CA PRO A 290 9.15 15.94 11.67
C PRO A 290 10.54 15.36 11.96
N TYR A 291 10.60 14.06 12.27
CA TYR A 291 11.84 13.40 12.69
C TYR A 291 12.82 13.12 11.55
N ILE A 292 12.38 13.18 10.30
CA ILE A 292 13.27 13.20 9.13
C ILE A 292 14.22 14.41 9.19
N PHE A 293 13.76 15.51 9.79
CA PHE A 293 14.55 16.75 9.92
C PHE A 293 15.22 16.86 11.29
N ILE A 294 14.54 16.46 12.36
CA ILE A 294 15.07 16.53 13.73
C ILE A 294 16.23 15.54 13.90
N ASN A 295 16.12 14.34 13.36
CA ASN A 295 17.11 13.26 13.42
C ASN A 295 17.66 12.95 12.03
N TYR A 296 18.11 14.01 11.33
CA TYR A 296 18.54 13.94 9.92
C TYR A 296 19.64 12.89 9.69
N ASP A 297 20.63 12.79 10.57
CA ASP A 297 21.73 11.84 10.43
C ASP A 297 21.23 10.39 10.48
N ALA A 298 20.32 10.08 11.40
CA ALA A 298 19.71 8.75 11.50
C ALA A 298 18.83 8.42 10.27
N TYR A 299 18.14 9.42 9.74
CA TYR A 299 17.37 9.27 8.50
C TYR A 299 18.29 8.99 7.30
N VAL A 300 19.39 9.74 7.16
CA VAL A 300 20.34 9.54 6.05
C VAL A 300 21.03 8.18 6.16
N GLU A 301 21.39 7.74 7.37
CA GLU A 301 21.94 6.40 7.60
C GLU A 301 20.97 5.30 7.17
N GLU A 302 19.66 5.43 7.52
CA GLU A 302 18.66 4.47 7.10
C GLU A 302 18.43 4.49 5.59
N LEU A 303 18.39 5.67 4.98
CA LEU A 303 18.27 5.83 3.54
C LEU A 303 19.48 5.22 2.79
N SER A 304 20.68 5.43 3.31
CA SER A 304 21.92 4.82 2.77
C SER A 304 21.85 3.28 2.80
N ARG A 305 21.47 2.72 3.94
CA ARG A 305 21.27 1.26 4.04
C ARG A 305 20.23 0.74 3.06
N GLN A 306 19.11 1.45 2.89
CA GLN A 306 18.13 1.08 1.88
C GLN A 306 18.69 1.19 0.47
N SER A 307 19.47 2.24 0.17
CA SER A 307 20.11 2.41 -1.13
C SER A 307 21.08 1.29 -1.43
N ASP A 308 21.84 0.81 -0.44
CA ASP A 308 22.76 -0.32 -0.60
C ASP A 308 21.99 -1.60 -1.00
N TRP A 309 20.85 -1.85 -0.39
CA TRP A 309 19.96 -2.94 -0.81
C TRP A 309 19.44 -2.77 -2.25
N PHE A 310 19.15 -1.54 -2.67
CA PHE A 310 18.75 -1.23 -4.04
C PHE A 310 19.89 -1.40 -5.04
N PHE A 311 21.16 -1.29 -4.63
CA PHE A 311 22.33 -1.30 -5.50
C PHE A 311 23.18 -2.58 -5.41
N ILE A 312 22.86 -3.52 -4.52
CA ILE A 312 23.52 -4.83 -4.43
C ILE A 312 23.15 -5.66 -5.66
N GLY A 313 24.12 -6.03 -6.48
CA GLY A 313 23.93 -6.91 -7.64
C GLY A 313 23.63 -6.19 -8.96
N ARG A 314 24.28 -5.04 -9.19
CA ARG A 314 24.16 -4.22 -10.40
C ARG A 314 24.39 -5.01 -11.70
N GLN A 315 23.33 -5.55 -12.25
CA GLN A 315 23.22 -5.75 -13.70
C GLN A 315 22.14 -4.80 -14.23
N PRO A 316 22.40 -4.03 -15.29
CA PRO A 316 21.38 -3.17 -15.88
C PRO A 316 20.26 -4.06 -16.40
N LYS A 317 19.19 -4.20 -15.62
CA LYS A 317 17.98 -4.85 -16.06
C LYS A 317 17.18 -3.85 -16.88
N PHE A 318 16.78 -4.25 -18.05
CA PHE A 318 16.01 -3.42 -18.94
C PHE A 318 14.59 -3.19 -18.39
N VAL A 319 13.96 -2.08 -18.80
CA VAL A 319 12.54 -1.79 -18.52
C VAL A 319 11.66 -3.02 -18.75
N MET A 320 12.02 -3.85 -19.71
CA MET A 320 11.31 -5.08 -20.04
C MET A 320 11.31 -6.09 -18.87
N ASP A 321 12.44 -6.23 -18.14
CA ASP A 321 12.51 -7.12 -16.98
C ASP A 321 11.63 -6.61 -15.82
N PHE A 322 11.58 -5.28 -15.61
CA PHE A 322 10.65 -4.70 -14.64
C PHE A 322 9.19 -4.95 -15.03
N VAL A 323 8.85 -4.80 -16.30
CA VAL A 323 7.49 -5.06 -16.78
C VAL A 323 7.16 -6.55 -16.67
N SER A 324 8.04 -7.46 -17.11
CA SER A 324 7.77 -8.91 -17.10
C SER A 324 7.74 -9.51 -15.69
N ASN A 325 8.65 -9.07 -14.80
CA ASN A 325 8.83 -9.69 -13.49
C ASN A 325 8.09 -8.96 -12.34
N SER A 326 7.61 -7.73 -12.58
CA SER A 326 6.92 -6.96 -11.53
C SER A 326 5.54 -6.48 -11.98
N VAL A 327 5.46 -5.78 -13.14
CA VAL A 327 4.19 -5.17 -13.57
C VAL A 327 3.17 -6.23 -14.01
N ILE A 328 3.59 -7.19 -14.84
CA ILE A 328 2.69 -8.24 -15.33
C ILE A 328 2.19 -9.15 -14.18
N PRO A 329 3.03 -9.68 -13.29
CA PRO A 329 2.54 -10.45 -12.15
C PRO A 329 1.65 -9.65 -11.20
N GLY A 330 2.00 -8.38 -10.92
CA GLY A 330 1.24 -7.54 -10.00
C GLY A 330 -0.09 -7.04 -10.56
N PHE A 331 -0.09 -6.54 -11.80
CA PHE A 331 -1.28 -5.93 -12.40
C PHE A 331 -2.11 -6.91 -13.24
N GLY A 332 -1.50 -8.01 -13.64
CA GLY A 332 -2.07 -8.93 -14.61
C GLY A 332 -1.80 -8.52 -16.05
N ILE A 333 -1.71 -9.51 -16.96
CA ILE A 333 -1.37 -9.28 -18.37
C ILE A 333 -2.40 -8.41 -19.08
N ALA A 334 -3.69 -8.62 -18.80
CA ALA A 334 -4.76 -7.88 -19.46
C ALA A 334 -4.79 -6.41 -19.06
N PHE A 335 -4.56 -6.09 -17.77
CA PHE A 335 -4.48 -4.69 -17.34
C PHE A 335 -3.19 -4.04 -17.83
N THR A 336 -2.07 -4.76 -17.86
CA THR A 336 -0.80 -4.25 -18.43
C THR A 336 -0.96 -3.90 -19.91
N ALA A 337 -1.64 -4.74 -20.69
CA ALA A 337 -1.98 -4.44 -22.08
C ALA A 337 -2.91 -3.21 -22.21
N LEU A 338 -3.92 -3.10 -21.32
CA LEU A 338 -4.80 -1.94 -21.25
C LEU A 338 -4.01 -0.66 -20.90
N MET A 339 -3.08 -0.73 -19.97
CA MET A 339 -2.20 0.38 -19.57
C MET A 339 -1.37 0.86 -20.78
N LEU A 340 -0.69 -0.05 -21.46
CA LEU A 340 0.09 0.27 -22.65
C LEU A 340 -0.79 0.92 -23.75
N TYR A 341 -1.94 0.33 -24.00
CA TYR A 341 -2.90 0.90 -24.96
C TYR A 341 -3.36 2.30 -24.57
N ALA A 342 -3.71 2.52 -23.29
CA ALA A 342 -4.17 3.83 -22.81
C ALA A 342 -3.07 4.89 -22.95
N LEU A 343 -1.83 4.56 -22.59
CA LEU A 343 -0.68 5.45 -22.71
C LEU A 343 -0.37 5.77 -24.19
N LEU A 344 -0.23 4.76 -25.05
CA LEU A 344 0.06 4.96 -26.47
C LEU A 344 -1.06 5.72 -27.18
N SER A 345 -2.33 5.36 -26.92
CA SER A 345 -3.47 6.09 -27.47
C SER A 345 -3.47 7.56 -27.04
N SER A 346 -3.14 7.83 -25.77
CA SER A 346 -3.06 9.22 -25.28
C SER A 346 -1.91 10.00 -25.90
N ILE A 347 -0.77 9.37 -26.15
CA ILE A 347 0.40 10.01 -26.77
C ILE A 347 0.13 10.31 -28.24
N PHE A 348 -0.35 9.33 -29.02
CA PHE A 348 -0.40 9.43 -30.47
C PHE A 348 -1.74 9.95 -31.03
N THR A 349 -2.85 9.67 -30.34
CA THR A 349 -4.18 9.98 -30.88
C THR A 349 -4.96 11.04 -30.11
N SER A 350 -4.53 11.42 -28.89
CA SER A 350 -5.26 12.43 -28.13
C SER A 350 -5.07 13.83 -28.70
N SER A 351 -6.17 14.55 -28.90
CA SER A 351 -6.15 15.98 -29.17
C SER A 351 -5.84 16.84 -27.95
N HIS A 352 -5.98 16.27 -26.76
CA HIS A 352 -5.76 16.98 -25.49
C HIS A 352 -4.29 16.89 -25.07
N VAL A 353 -3.59 18.02 -25.05
CA VAL A 353 -2.19 18.14 -24.65
C VAL A 353 -1.94 17.56 -23.27
N ILE A 354 -2.87 17.76 -22.33
CA ILE A 354 -2.72 17.22 -20.95
C ILE A 354 -2.62 15.70 -20.90
N ASN A 355 -3.39 14.99 -21.74
CA ASN A 355 -3.32 13.53 -21.79
C ASN A 355 -1.93 13.05 -22.25
N LYS A 356 -1.33 13.77 -23.20
CA LYS A 356 0.04 13.50 -23.66
C LYS A 356 1.06 13.76 -22.56
N ILE A 357 0.99 14.91 -21.88
CA ILE A 357 1.89 15.26 -20.76
C ILE A 357 1.81 14.19 -19.67
N VAL A 358 0.61 13.83 -19.24
CA VAL A 358 0.39 12.81 -18.20
C VAL A 358 0.97 11.45 -18.64
N SER A 359 0.74 11.04 -19.88
CA SER A 359 1.24 9.76 -20.39
C SER A 359 2.77 9.73 -20.50
N TYR A 360 3.40 10.80 -20.99
CA TYR A 360 4.86 10.92 -21.00
C TYR A 360 5.44 10.89 -19.59
N SER A 361 4.81 11.60 -18.64
CA SER A 361 5.25 11.59 -17.24
C SER A 361 5.18 10.20 -16.61
N ILE A 362 4.09 9.45 -16.84
CA ILE A 362 3.94 8.07 -16.35
C ILE A 362 5.00 7.16 -16.98
N VAL A 363 5.23 7.24 -18.28
CA VAL A 363 6.27 6.46 -18.97
C VAL A 363 7.66 6.78 -18.38
N ALA A 364 7.99 8.07 -18.23
CA ALA A 364 9.26 8.49 -17.66
C ALA A 364 9.45 7.96 -16.22
N ILE A 365 8.39 7.99 -15.39
CA ILE A 365 8.45 7.47 -14.03
C ILE A 365 8.59 5.94 -14.02
N ILE A 366 7.88 5.21 -14.88
CA ILE A 366 8.05 3.76 -15.01
C ILE A 366 9.49 3.41 -15.40
N VAL A 367 10.06 4.13 -16.38
CA VAL A 367 11.47 3.97 -16.79
C VAL A 367 12.40 4.27 -15.61
N PHE A 368 12.19 5.38 -14.89
CA PHE A 368 13.00 5.77 -13.74
C PHE A 368 12.94 4.71 -12.62
N ILE A 369 11.74 4.24 -12.27
CA ILE A 369 11.56 3.19 -11.27
C ILE A 369 12.19 1.89 -11.73
N SER A 370 12.06 1.53 -13.01
CA SER A 370 12.67 0.31 -13.55
C SER A 370 14.20 0.34 -13.47
N LEU A 371 14.81 1.50 -13.72
CA LEU A 371 16.26 1.67 -13.60
C LEU A 371 16.75 1.57 -12.15
N ILE A 372 15.99 2.11 -11.19
CA ILE A 372 16.30 1.98 -9.76
C ILE A 372 16.05 0.55 -9.29
N SER A 373 14.94 -0.07 -9.68
CA SER A 373 14.55 -1.43 -9.28
C SER A 373 15.36 -2.53 -9.96
N ALA A 374 16.18 -2.18 -10.96
CA ALA A 374 17.03 -3.12 -11.70
C ALA A 374 17.99 -3.90 -10.82
N SER A 375 18.28 -3.41 -9.63
CA SER A 375 19.21 -4.02 -8.67
C SER A 375 18.56 -5.04 -7.74
N ILE A 376 17.23 -5.01 -7.55
CA ILE A 376 16.53 -5.94 -6.65
C ILE A 376 15.95 -7.07 -7.50
N SER A 377 16.76 -8.09 -7.73
CA SER A 377 16.60 -9.03 -8.84
C SER A 377 15.47 -10.05 -8.72
N GLU A 378 14.90 -10.32 -7.55
CA GLU A 378 14.15 -11.58 -7.37
C GLU A 378 12.75 -11.42 -6.72
N TRP A 379 12.39 -10.21 -6.28
CA TRP A 379 11.13 -9.99 -5.59
C TRP A 379 10.14 -9.24 -6.47
N HIS A 380 9.09 -9.93 -6.91
CA HIS A 380 8.02 -9.44 -7.79
C HIS A 380 7.20 -8.26 -7.22
N ILE A 381 7.62 -7.71 -6.09
CA ILE A 381 6.87 -6.73 -5.28
C ILE A 381 7.08 -5.28 -5.77
N ASN A 382 8.01 -5.05 -6.71
CA ASN A 382 8.35 -3.69 -7.14
C ASN A 382 7.24 -2.96 -7.90
N ALA A 383 6.23 -3.67 -8.43
CA ALA A 383 5.03 -3.06 -9.00
C ALA A 383 4.28 -2.15 -8.00
N ARG A 384 4.50 -2.30 -6.70
CA ARG A 384 3.96 -1.40 -5.65
C ARG A 384 4.31 0.06 -5.86
N TYR A 385 5.44 0.36 -6.46
CA TYR A 385 5.88 1.74 -6.73
C TYR A 385 5.15 2.42 -7.89
N VAL A 386 4.43 1.67 -8.72
CA VAL A 386 3.63 2.20 -9.84
C VAL A 386 2.12 2.00 -9.64
N LEU A 387 1.71 1.47 -8.50
CA LEU A 387 0.33 1.23 -8.07
C LEU A 387 -0.55 2.50 -8.17
N TYR A 388 0.04 3.64 -7.87
CA TYR A 388 -0.62 4.94 -7.81
C TYR A 388 -1.10 5.45 -9.17
N PHE A 389 -0.62 4.87 -10.27
CA PHE A 389 -1.06 5.25 -11.61
C PHE A 389 -2.31 4.51 -12.09
N ILE A 390 -2.72 3.43 -11.43
CA ILE A 390 -3.90 2.63 -11.84
C ILE A 390 -5.13 3.50 -12.07
N PRO A 391 -5.54 4.39 -11.14
CA PRO A 391 -6.70 5.25 -11.35
C PRO A 391 -6.56 6.17 -12.57
N ILE A 392 -5.36 6.74 -12.78
CA ILE A 392 -5.09 7.63 -13.92
C ILE A 392 -5.15 6.85 -15.24
N ILE A 393 -4.66 5.61 -15.28
CA ILE A 393 -4.74 4.76 -16.48
C ILE A 393 -6.21 4.55 -16.89
N PHE A 394 -7.11 4.28 -15.94
CA PHE A 394 -8.53 4.17 -16.26
C PHE A 394 -9.14 5.50 -16.73
N ILE A 395 -8.70 6.64 -16.17
CA ILE A 395 -9.12 7.96 -16.65
C ILE A 395 -8.64 8.17 -18.08
N LEU A 396 -7.36 7.91 -18.39
CA LEU A 396 -6.82 8.03 -19.75
C LEU A 396 -7.54 7.11 -20.74
N PHE A 397 -7.80 5.86 -20.33
CA PHE A 397 -8.57 4.92 -21.15
C PHE A 397 -9.99 5.41 -21.40
N SER A 398 -10.62 6.10 -20.45
CA SER A 398 -11.95 6.69 -20.64
C SER A 398 -11.98 7.74 -21.74
N PHE A 399 -10.87 8.45 -22.00
CA PHE A 399 -10.71 9.44 -23.04
C PHE A 399 -10.20 8.88 -24.38
N SER A 400 -9.80 7.62 -24.43
CA SER A 400 -9.32 7.00 -25.69
C SER A 400 -10.40 6.97 -26.76
N LEU A 401 -10.01 6.87 -28.03
CA LEU A 401 -10.92 6.81 -29.18
C LEU A 401 -11.69 5.49 -29.31
N ASN A 402 -11.37 4.49 -28.49
CA ASN A 402 -12.01 3.18 -28.56
C ASN A 402 -13.53 3.26 -28.24
N ARG A 403 -14.37 2.94 -29.23
CA ARG A 403 -15.84 2.92 -29.05
C ARG A 403 -16.33 1.74 -28.22
N ASN A 404 -15.54 0.67 -28.12
CA ASN A 404 -15.91 -0.58 -27.43
C ASN A 404 -15.35 -0.69 -26.02
N LYS A 405 -15.09 0.42 -25.30
CA LYS A 405 -14.47 0.45 -23.97
C LYS A 405 -15.08 -0.52 -22.97
N ILE A 406 -16.41 -0.63 -22.96
CA ILE A 406 -17.12 -1.55 -22.04
C ILE A 406 -16.81 -3.01 -22.38
N ARG A 407 -16.72 -3.37 -23.67
CA ARG A 407 -16.36 -4.75 -24.08
C ARG A 407 -14.91 -5.06 -23.70
N VAL A 408 -14.00 -4.12 -23.92
CA VAL A 408 -12.59 -4.26 -23.50
C VAL A 408 -12.50 -4.46 -21.99
N LEU A 409 -13.15 -3.63 -21.18
CA LEU A 409 -13.14 -3.78 -19.71
C LEU A 409 -13.73 -5.12 -19.24
N LYS A 410 -14.74 -5.66 -19.93
CA LYS A 410 -15.26 -7.00 -19.59
C LYS A 410 -14.23 -8.10 -19.85
N VAL A 411 -13.48 -8.00 -20.95
CA VAL A 411 -12.39 -8.94 -21.24
C VAL A 411 -11.28 -8.81 -20.21
N VAL A 412 -10.86 -7.58 -19.90
CA VAL A 412 -9.85 -7.32 -18.86
C VAL A 412 -10.31 -7.87 -17.52
N LEU A 413 -11.56 -7.63 -17.13
CA LEU A 413 -12.14 -8.16 -15.88
C LEU A 413 -12.08 -9.70 -15.84
N PHE A 414 -12.51 -10.36 -16.91
CA PHE A 414 -12.52 -11.83 -16.99
C PHE A 414 -11.11 -12.40 -16.87
N VAL A 415 -10.13 -11.85 -17.61
CA VAL A 415 -8.74 -12.32 -17.56
C VAL A 415 -8.13 -12.00 -16.17
N THR A 416 -8.41 -10.83 -15.58
CA THR A 416 -7.93 -10.51 -14.23
C THR A 416 -8.49 -11.47 -13.19
N LEU A 417 -9.76 -11.87 -13.28
CA LEU A 417 -10.36 -12.88 -12.39
C LEU A 417 -9.61 -14.20 -12.47
N ILE A 418 -9.31 -14.69 -13.69
CA ILE A 418 -8.56 -15.92 -13.88
C ILE A 418 -7.16 -15.82 -13.28
N GLN A 419 -6.47 -14.68 -13.47
CA GLN A 419 -5.11 -14.50 -12.98
C GLN A 419 -5.06 -14.31 -11.44
N SER A 420 -6.12 -13.78 -10.85
CA SER A 420 -6.21 -13.60 -9.40
C SER A 420 -6.71 -14.85 -8.67
N ALA A 421 -7.37 -15.77 -9.38
CA ALA A 421 -7.92 -16.98 -8.78
C ALA A 421 -6.87 -17.83 -8.02
N PRO A 422 -5.64 -18.05 -8.52
CA PRO A 422 -4.61 -18.77 -7.78
C PRO A 422 -4.25 -18.11 -6.45
N LEU A 423 -4.22 -16.77 -6.38
CA LEU A 423 -3.97 -16.04 -5.12
C LEU A 423 -5.10 -16.25 -4.12
N PHE A 424 -6.34 -16.20 -4.57
CA PHE A 424 -7.49 -16.48 -3.72
C PHE A 424 -7.45 -17.91 -3.17
N ILE A 425 -7.07 -18.88 -4.00
CA ILE A 425 -6.93 -20.28 -3.59
C ILE A 425 -5.77 -20.42 -2.61
N ALA A 426 -4.60 -19.82 -2.89
CA ALA A 426 -3.43 -19.88 -2.04
C ALA A 426 -3.70 -19.34 -0.63
N TYR A 427 -4.41 -18.22 -0.49
CA TYR A 427 -4.75 -17.67 0.82
C TYR A 427 -5.69 -18.57 1.64
N ILE A 428 -6.55 -19.37 0.98
CA ILE A 428 -7.40 -20.31 1.66
C ILE A 428 -6.62 -21.60 2.03
N ASP A 429 -5.74 -22.04 1.15
CA ASP A 429 -5.09 -23.36 1.21
C ASP A 429 -3.79 -23.35 2.02
N GLU A 430 -2.93 -22.32 1.87
CA GLU A 430 -1.66 -22.23 2.63
C GLU A 430 -1.86 -21.97 4.12
N ASP A 431 -3.03 -21.47 4.52
CA ASP A 431 -3.37 -21.29 5.94
C ASP A 431 -3.91 -22.60 6.55
N SER A 432 -4.07 -23.65 5.74
CA SER A 432 -4.40 -24.97 6.23
C SER A 432 -3.15 -25.63 6.86
N TYR A 433 -3.38 -26.38 7.96
CA TYR A 433 -2.32 -27.13 8.65
C TYR A 433 -1.53 -28.03 7.68
N GLU A 434 -2.20 -28.62 6.69
CA GLU A 434 -1.62 -29.58 5.76
C GLU A 434 -0.68 -28.96 4.71
N HIS A 435 -0.81 -27.67 4.40
CA HIS A 435 -0.09 -27.03 3.29
C HIS A 435 0.88 -25.94 3.73
N SER A 436 0.84 -25.48 4.98
CA SER A 436 1.76 -24.46 5.49
C SER A 436 3.22 -24.92 5.44
N THR A 437 4.04 -24.22 4.67
CA THR A 437 5.49 -24.46 4.62
C THR A 437 6.17 -24.23 5.97
N ARG A 438 5.61 -23.36 6.81
CA ARG A 438 6.10 -23.10 8.18
C ARG A 438 5.85 -24.32 9.06
N ILE A 439 4.65 -24.90 9.00
CA ILE A 439 4.29 -26.10 9.75
C ILE A 439 5.18 -27.27 9.33
N LYS A 440 5.26 -27.53 8.02
CA LYS A 440 6.12 -28.60 7.49
C LYS A 440 7.58 -28.43 7.86
N SER A 441 8.11 -27.21 7.81
CA SER A 441 9.49 -26.92 8.23
C SER A 441 9.70 -27.19 9.72
N ALA A 442 8.74 -26.80 10.54
CA ALA A 442 8.78 -26.98 11.97
C ALA A 442 8.66 -28.48 12.36
N GLU A 443 7.76 -29.23 11.71
CA GLU A 443 7.67 -30.70 11.86
C GLU A 443 8.96 -31.40 11.42
N TRP A 444 9.55 -30.95 10.32
CA TRP A 444 10.82 -31.50 9.85
C TRP A 444 11.95 -31.27 10.88
N ILE A 445 12.06 -30.05 11.43
CA ILE A 445 13.04 -29.70 12.46
C ILE A 445 12.85 -30.57 13.71
N ASN A 446 11.58 -30.73 14.16
CA ASN A 446 11.26 -31.55 15.31
C ASN A 446 11.62 -33.03 15.10
N ASN A 447 11.32 -33.57 13.92
CA ASN A 447 11.64 -34.94 13.54
C ASN A 447 13.15 -35.22 13.42
N GLN A 448 13.97 -34.17 13.26
CA GLN A 448 15.43 -34.28 13.25
C GLN A 448 16.04 -34.21 14.68
N ASN A 449 15.23 -34.11 15.74
CA ASN A 449 15.64 -33.90 17.12
C ASN A 449 16.61 -32.71 17.31
N MET A 450 16.46 -31.67 16.48
CA MET A 450 17.33 -30.49 16.53
C MET A 450 16.93 -29.48 17.61
N LEU A 451 15.84 -29.73 18.32
CA LEU A 451 15.29 -28.88 19.39
C LEU A 451 15.44 -29.48 20.80
N VAL A 452 16.35 -30.40 21.00
CA VAL A 452 16.64 -30.97 22.33
C VAL A 452 17.78 -30.21 22.99
#